data_0a58389511c4212baa83e4f293afaa51
#
_entry.id   0a58389511c4212baa83e4f293afaa51
#
_cell.length_a   1.000
_cell.length_b   1.000
_cell.length_c   1.000
_cell.angle_alpha   90.00
_cell.angle_beta   90.00
_cell.angle_gamma   90.00
#
_symmetry.space_group_name_H-M   'P 1'
#
loop_
_entity.id
_entity.type
_entity.pdbx_description
1 polymer ?
#
loop_
_entity_poly.entity_id
_entity_poly.type
_entity_poly.pdbx_seq_one_letter_code
_entity_poly.pdbx_strand_id
1 'polypeptide(L)'
;MKCIYAVILFPFFLHSCQSRNKTEDALFSMENITRANLQTITVEVEDFNFEDLGNFLEVTSYIQLAAEPLLASIQEIQIKNEKIYIHDKFARIICYDMQGKMIFKIDAKGAGPGEYTDVNTFVINEQSRELII
;
A
#
# COMPACT_ATOMS: atom_id res chain seq x y z
N MET A 1 37.79 52.85 52.71
CA MET A 1 37.78 51.72 51.74
C MET A 1 36.32 51.41 51.43
N LYS A 2 35.81 51.77 50.25
CA LYS A 2 34.43 51.56 49.82
C LYS A 2 34.45 50.46 48.77
N CYS A 3 33.87 49.29 49.09
CA CYS A 3 33.67 48.21 48.12
C CYS A 3 32.41 48.51 47.32
N ILE A 4 32.57 48.71 46.03
CA ILE A 4 31.47 48.85 45.08
C ILE A 4 31.15 47.45 44.52
N TYR A 5 30.03 46.90 44.87
CA TYR A 5 29.50 45.67 44.23
C TYR A 5 28.81 46.04 42.94
N ALA A 6 29.42 45.68 41.84
CA ALA A 6 28.78 45.75 40.52
C ALA A 6 27.88 44.54 40.36
N VAL A 7 26.55 44.77 40.38
CA VAL A 7 25.55 43.76 40.03
C VAL A 7 25.45 43.70 38.51
N ILE A 8 25.99 42.65 37.92
CA ILE A 8 25.83 42.38 36.49
C ILE A 8 24.46 41.73 36.30
N LEU A 9 23.49 42.51 35.80
CA LEU A 9 22.21 42.02 35.33
C LEU A 9 22.43 41.33 33.96
N PHE A 10 22.33 40.01 33.96
CA PHE A 10 22.38 39.21 32.75
C PHE A 10 20.95 39.18 32.14
N PRO A 11 20.72 39.72 30.96
CA PRO A 11 19.41 39.62 30.33
C PRO A 11 19.23 38.21 29.82
N PHE A 12 18.29 37.48 30.43
CA PHE A 12 17.79 36.22 29.92
C PHE A 12 17.05 36.47 28.60
N PHE A 13 17.71 36.26 27.49
CA PHE A 13 17.04 36.17 26.20
C PHE A 13 16.28 34.86 26.16
N LEU A 14 14.97 34.93 26.44
CA LEU A 14 14.02 33.88 26.09
C LEU A 14 13.96 33.82 24.57
N HIS A 15 14.76 32.94 23.99
CA HIS A 15 14.53 32.52 22.61
C HIS A 15 13.26 31.70 22.59
N SER A 16 12.16 32.39 22.33
CA SER A 16 10.91 31.75 21.91
C SER A 16 11.23 30.93 20.66
N CYS A 17 11.22 29.62 20.82
CA CYS A 17 11.29 28.68 19.73
C CYS A 17 9.97 28.83 18.94
N GLN A 18 10.00 29.66 17.91
CA GLN A 18 8.89 29.82 16.97
C GLN A 18 8.86 28.56 16.13
N SER A 19 8.02 27.62 16.57
CA SER A 19 7.68 26.43 15.81
C SER A 19 7.08 26.89 14.48
N ARG A 20 7.89 26.81 13.44
CA ARG A 20 7.45 27.07 12.07
C ARG A 20 6.56 25.92 11.68
N ASN A 21 5.25 26.11 11.75
CA ASN A 21 4.26 25.20 11.20
C ASN A 21 4.46 25.10 9.68
N LYS A 22 5.29 24.16 9.27
CA LYS A 22 5.51 23.75 7.88
C LYS A 22 4.67 22.53 7.53
N THR A 23 3.43 22.48 8.00
CA THR A 23 2.55 21.34 7.78
C THR A 23 1.24 21.71 7.08
N GLU A 24 1.12 22.93 6.56
CA GLU A 24 -0.13 23.32 5.89
C GLU A 24 -0.11 23.17 4.36
N ASP A 25 1.06 22.95 3.73
CA ASP A 25 1.13 22.88 2.26
C ASP A 25 0.98 21.46 1.68
N ALA A 26 0.76 20.45 2.52
CA ALA A 26 0.55 19.07 2.08
C ALA A 26 -0.84 18.52 2.45
N LEU A 27 -1.69 19.31 3.05
CA LEU A 27 -3.09 18.97 3.16
C LEU A 27 -3.69 19.12 1.77
N PHE A 28 -4.00 17.98 1.16
CA PHE A 28 -4.84 17.89 -0.02
C PHE A 28 -6.08 18.73 0.27
N SER A 29 -6.10 19.96 -0.28
CA SER A 29 -7.20 20.88 -0.09
C SER A 29 -8.42 20.29 -0.77
N MET A 30 -9.34 19.75 0.01
CA MET A 30 -10.62 19.24 -0.49
C MET A 30 -11.48 20.37 -1.10
N GLU A 31 -11.10 21.63 -0.93
CA GLU A 31 -11.79 22.78 -1.53
C GLU A 31 -11.66 22.86 -3.06
N ASN A 32 -10.65 22.20 -3.64
CA ASN A 32 -10.45 22.19 -5.09
C ASN A 32 -11.19 21.07 -5.82
N ILE A 33 -11.93 20.22 -5.12
CA ILE A 33 -12.85 19.29 -5.76
C ILE A 33 -14.12 20.06 -6.08
N THR A 34 -14.08 20.83 -7.15
CA THR A 34 -15.27 21.48 -7.67
C THR A 34 -16.23 20.38 -8.12
N ARG A 35 -17.48 20.42 -7.65
CA ARG A 35 -18.55 19.48 -8.05
C ARG A 35 -18.68 19.33 -9.57
N ALA A 36 -18.19 20.31 -10.34
CA ALA A 36 -18.15 20.29 -11.79
C ALA A 36 -17.26 19.17 -12.39
N ASN A 37 -16.31 18.62 -11.61
CA ASN A 37 -15.41 17.55 -12.07
C ASN A 37 -15.82 16.17 -11.54
N LEU A 38 -16.91 16.08 -10.80
CA LEU A 38 -17.45 14.80 -10.36
C LEU A 38 -18.34 14.25 -11.46
N GLN A 39 -17.86 13.24 -12.17
CA GLN A 39 -18.69 12.46 -13.08
C GLN A 39 -19.46 11.45 -12.24
N THR A 40 -20.76 11.64 -12.11
CA THR A 40 -21.63 10.65 -11.48
C THR A 40 -21.91 9.55 -12.49
N ILE A 41 -21.44 8.36 -12.23
CA ILE A 41 -21.81 7.16 -12.99
C ILE A 41 -22.97 6.53 -12.23
N THR A 42 -24.15 6.59 -12.78
CA THR A 42 -25.32 5.88 -12.25
C THR A 42 -25.31 4.49 -12.85
N VAL A 43 -25.14 3.48 -12.00
CA VAL A 43 -25.28 2.07 -12.39
C VAL A 43 -26.63 1.60 -11.90
N GLU A 44 -27.54 1.32 -12.82
CA GLU A 44 -28.80 0.68 -12.50
C GLU A 44 -28.55 -0.82 -12.34
N VAL A 45 -28.72 -1.31 -11.11
CA VAL A 45 -28.37 -2.69 -10.73
C VAL A 45 -29.62 -3.60 -10.69
N GLU A 46 -30.80 -3.04 -10.96
CA GLU A 46 -32.07 -3.72 -10.75
C GLU A 46 -32.28 -4.97 -11.62
N ASP A 47 -31.58 -5.05 -12.77
CA ASP A 47 -31.71 -6.18 -13.72
C ASP A 47 -30.39 -6.96 -13.91
N PHE A 48 -29.46 -6.90 -12.96
CA PHE A 48 -28.21 -7.64 -13.08
C PHE A 48 -28.46 -9.14 -12.87
N ASN A 49 -28.55 -9.88 -13.98
CA ASN A 49 -28.60 -11.32 -13.96
C ASN A 49 -27.20 -11.90 -14.17
N PHE A 50 -26.75 -12.78 -13.26
CA PHE A 50 -25.46 -13.47 -13.40
C PHE A 50 -25.34 -14.29 -14.69
N GLU A 51 -26.46 -14.68 -15.29
CA GLU A 51 -26.48 -15.38 -16.60
C GLU A 51 -25.99 -14.46 -17.73
N ASP A 52 -26.20 -13.15 -17.60
CA ASP A 52 -25.74 -12.18 -18.59
C ASP A 52 -24.22 -11.94 -18.56
N LEU A 53 -23.54 -12.27 -17.46
CA LEU A 53 -22.07 -12.20 -17.39
C LEU A 53 -21.39 -13.06 -18.46
N GLY A 54 -21.97 -14.20 -18.79
CA GLY A 54 -21.47 -15.08 -19.84
C GLY A 54 -21.40 -14.42 -21.23
N ASN A 55 -22.19 -13.37 -21.45
CA ASN A 55 -22.19 -12.60 -22.70
C ASN A 55 -21.08 -11.54 -22.75
N PHE A 56 -20.52 -11.17 -21.59
CA PHE A 56 -19.47 -10.13 -21.48
C PHE A 56 -18.10 -10.69 -21.12
N LEU A 57 -18.04 -11.93 -20.63
CA LEU A 57 -16.80 -12.56 -20.20
C LEU A 57 -16.48 -13.74 -21.12
N GLU A 58 -15.36 -13.66 -21.79
CA GLU A 58 -14.77 -14.74 -22.56
C GLU A 58 -13.53 -15.27 -21.85
N VAL A 59 -13.46 -16.58 -21.63
CA VAL A 59 -12.27 -17.23 -21.12
C VAL A 59 -11.28 -17.40 -22.26
N THR A 60 -10.23 -16.58 -22.26
CA THR A 60 -9.23 -16.59 -23.33
C THR A 60 -8.09 -17.60 -23.08
N SER A 61 -7.80 -17.91 -21.81
CA SER A 61 -6.74 -18.86 -21.49
C SER A 61 -6.86 -19.39 -20.05
N TYR A 62 -6.16 -20.50 -19.80
CA TYR A 62 -6.00 -21.09 -18.48
C TYR A 62 -4.51 -21.22 -18.17
N ILE A 63 -4.13 -20.86 -16.94
CA ILE A 63 -2.78 -21.08 -16.44
C ILE A 63 -2.87 -22.05 -15.28
N GLN A 64 -2.35 -23.26 -15.48
CA GLN A 64 -2.28 -24.25 -14.42
C GLN A 64 -1.07 -23.94 -13.54
N LEU A 65 -1.31 -23.57 -12.30
CA LEU A 65 -0.26 -23.32 -11.33
C LEU A 65 0.36 -24.62 -10.84
N ALA A 66 1.63 -24.57 -10.48
CA ALA A 66 2.33 -25.69 -9.84
C ALA A 66 1.56 -26.17 -8.60
N ALA A 67 1.55 -27.50 -8.40
CA ALA A 67 0.81 -28.10 -7.29
C ALA A 67 1.37 -27.72 -5.91
N GLU A 68 2.62 -27.32 -5.84
CA GLU A 68 3.27 -26.86 -4.62
C GLU A 68 3.86 -25.44 -4.79
N PRO A 69 3.73 -24.59 -3.74
CA PRO A 69 3.04 -24.84 -2.49
C PRO A 69 1.52 -24.86 -2.67
N LEU A 70 0.84 -25.67 -1.87
CA LEU A 70 -0.63 -25.68 -1.88
C LEU A 70 -1.14 -24.28 -1.50
N LEU A 71 -1.89 -23.66 -2.40
CA LEU A 71 -2.53 -22.37 -2.15
C LEU A 71 -3.69 -22.54 -1.17
N ALA A 72 -3.77 -21.61 -0.24
CA ALA A 72 -4.94 -21.46 0.62
C ALA A 72 -5.97 -20.53 -0.06
N SER A 73 -6.92 -19.99 0.70
CA SER A 73 -7.85 -18.97 0.19
C SER A 73 -7.08 -17.75 -0.33
N ILE A 74 -7.27 -17.44 -1.59
CA ILE A 74 -6.61 -16.31 -2.26
C ILE A 74 -7.25 -15.01 -1.77
N GLN A 75 -6.42 -14.07 -1.33
CA GLN A 75 -6.83 -12.75 -0.87
C GLN A 75 -6.62 -11.69 -1.96
N GLU A 76 -5.51 -11.81 -2.68
CA GLU A 76 -5.15 -10.84 -3.71
C GLU A 76 -4.35 -11.52 -4.82
N ILE A 77 -4.59 -11.09 -6.07
CA ILE A 77 -3.80 -11.48 -7.23
C ILE A 77 -3.35 -10.21 -7.96
N GLN A 78 -2.07 -10.13 -8.27
CA GLN A 78 -1.53 -9.12 -9.17
C GLN A 78 -0.77 -9.78 -10.30
N ILE A 79 -0.99 -9.30 -11.54
CA ILE A 79 -0.22 -9.74 -12.70
C ILE A 79 0.61 -8.55 -13.16
N LYS A 80 1.94 -8.70 -13.09
CA LYS A 80 2.89 -7.66 -13.50
C LYS A 80 4.14 -8.29 -14.10
N ASN A 81 4.63 -7.71 -15.19
CA ASN A 81 5.86 -8.13 -15.85
C ASN A 81 5.89 -9.64 -16.14
N GLU A 82 4.81 -10.16 -16.73
CA GLU A 82 4.67 -11.58 -17.07
C GLU A 82 4.82 -12.52 -15.86
N LYS A 83 4.44 -12.05 -14.69
CA LYS A 83 4.44 -12.81 -13.45
C LYS A 83 3.11 -12.65 -12.73
N ILE A 84 2.70 -13.71 -12.08
CA ILE A 84 1.49 -13.80 -11.28
C ILE A 84 1.91 -13.83 -9.82
N TYR A 85 1.47 -12.85 -9.05
CA TYR A 85 1.72 -12.74 -7.63
C TYR A 85 0.42 -13.03 -6.89
N ILE A 86 0.44 -13.99 -5.99
CA ILE A 86 -0.71 -14.42 -5.24
C ILE A 86 -0.43 -14.26 -3.75
N HIS A 87 -1.28 -13.47 -3.08
CA HIS A 87 -1.33 -13.40 -1.63
C HIS A 87 -2.44 -14.30 -1.13
N ASP A 88 -2.15 -15.15 -0.16
CA ASP A 88 -3.10 -16.08 0.43
C ASP A 88 -3.37 -15.81 1.92
N LYS A 89 -4.38 -16.45 2.48
CA LYS A 89 -4.83 -16.24 3.87
C LYS A 89 -3.77 -16.59 4.92
N PHE A 90 -2.69 -17.27 4.56
CA PHE A 90 -1.57 -17.55 5.48
C PHE A 90 -0.55 -16.42 5.49
N ALA A 91 -0.89 -15.27 4.87
CA ALA A 91 0.00 -14.13 4.69
C ALA A 91 1.27 -14.49 3.89
N ARG A 92 1.16 -15.43 2.94
CA ARG A 92 2.23 -15.77 2.02
C ARG A 92 2.04 -15.04 0.70
N ILE A 93 3.13 -14.62 0.11
CA ILE A 93 3.13 -14.09 -1.26
C ILE A 93 3.91 -15.06 -2.13
N ILE A 94 3.26 -15.63 -3.14
CA ILE A 94 3.82 -16.62 -4.03
C ILE A 94 3.83 -16.05 -5.44
N CYS A 95 4.97 -16.13 -6.10
CA CYS A 95 5.16 -15.63 -7.46
C CYS A 95 5.31 -16.80 -8.42
N TYR A 96 4.54 -16.73 -9.51
CA TYR A 96 4.59 -17.68 -10.61
C TYR A 96 4.91 -16.98 -11.93
N ASP A 97 5.48 -17.71 -12.89
CA ASP A 97 5.54 -17.26 -14.27
C ASP A 97 4.22 -17.51 -15.01
N MET A 98 4.12 -17.04 -16.24
CA MET A 98 2.90 -17.23 -17.08
C MET A 98 2.68 -18.68 -17.51
N GLN A 99 3.62 -19.58 -17.24
CA GLN A 99 3.49 -21.03 -17.44
C GLN A 99 3.01 -21.73 -16.15
N GLY A 100 2.78 -20.96 -15.06
CA GLY A 100 2.33 -21.48 -13.77
C GLY A 100 3.43 -22.09 -12.91
N LYS A 101 4.70 -21.98 -13.30
CA LYS A 101 5.82 -22.45 -12.51
C LYS A 101 6.15 -21.46 -11.40
N MET A 102 6.31 -21.96 -10.18
CA MET A 102 6.70 -21.11 -9.05
C MET A 102 8.12 -20.56 -9.24
N ILE A 103 8.25 -19.23 -9.07
CA ILE A 103 9.54 -18.51 -9.12
C ILE A 103 10.08 -18.36 -7.70
N PHE A 104 9.27 -17.83 -6.78
CA PHE A 104 9.64 -17.68 -5.36
C PHE A 104 8.39 -17.66 -4.46
N LYS A 105 8.63 -17.83 -3.17
CA LYS A 105 7.63 -17.69 -2.11
C LYS A 105 8.22 -16.84 -0.99
N ILE A 106 7.44 -15.86 -0.51
CA ILE A 106 7.68 -15.13 0.73
C ILE A 106 6.75 -15.72 1.78
N ASP A 107 7.32 -16.25 2.86
CA ASP A 107 6.59 -16.91 3.94
C ASP A 107 7.39 -16.64 5.23
N ALA A 108 7.30 -15.39 5.70
CA ALA A 108 8.08 -14.90 6.83
C ALA A 108 7.14 -14.33 7.91
N LYS A 109 5.99 -14.99 8.12
CA LYS A 109 5.04 -14.61 9.17
C LYS A 109 5.63 -14.94 10.55
N GLY A 110 5.80 -13.91 11.39
CA GLY A 110 6.36 -14.03 12.72
C GLY A 110 6.47 -12.69 13.43
N ALA A 111 7.30 -12.62 14.47
CA ALA A 111 7.52 -11.43 15.30
C ALA A 111 9.02 -11.08 15.44
N GLY A 112 9.88 -11.72 14.68
CA GLY A 112 11.33 -11.50 14.68
C GLY A 112 11.77 -10.40 13.70
N PRO A 113 13.05 -10.03 13.70
CA PRO A 113 13.61 -9.10 12.73
C PRO A 113 13.49 -9.65 11.29
N GLY A 114 12.89 -8.88 10.40
CA GLY A 114 12.65 -9.29 9.01
C GLY A 114 11.41 -10.17 8.81
N GLU A 115 10.64 -10.39 9.86
CA GLU A 115 9.34 -11.05 9.81
C GLU A 115 8.21 -10.03 9.84
N TYR A 116 7.03 -10.44 9.38
CA TYR A 116 5.81 -9.64 9.43
C TYR A 116 4.70 -10.40 10.16
N THR A 117 3.82 -9.68 10.84
CA THR A 117 2.72 -10.30 11.59
C THR A 117 1.56 -10.68 10.70
N ASP A 118 1.29 -9.87 9.67
CA ASP A 118 0.25 -10.11 8.68
C ASP A 118 0.54 -9.32 7.41
N VAL A 119 -0.14 -9.69 6.32
CA VAL A 119 -0.12 -8.99 5.04
C VAL A 119 -1.55 -8.62 4.71
N ASN A 120 -1.85 -7.31 4.64
CA ASN A 120 -3.16 -6.84 4.19
C ASN A 120 -3.19 -6.65 2.67
N THR A 121 -2.11 -6.12 2.13
CA THR A 121 -1.91 -5.90 0.70
C THR A 121 -0.41 -5.82 0.41
N PHE A 122 -0.05 -5.88 -0.85
CA PHE A 122 1.34 -5.72 -1.28
C PHE A 122 1.41 -4.87 -2.55
N VAL A 123 2.55 -4.23 -2.76
CA VAL A 123 2.81 -3.41 -3.94
C VAL A 123 4.08 -3.88 -4.62
N ILE A 124 4.04 -3.99 -5.95
CA ILE A 124 5.21 -4.30 -6.76
C ILE A 124 5.72 -3.00 -7.37
N ASN A 125 6.90 -2.58 -6.93
CA ASN A 125 7.62 -1.47 -7.54
C ASN A 125 8.50 -2.01 -8.67
N GLU A 126 8.07 -1.77 -9.90
CA GLU A 126 8.77 -2.26 -11.10
C GLU A 126 10.12 -1.57 -11.32
N GLN A 127 10.24 -0.31 -10.91
CA GLN A 127 11.46 0.48 -11.11
C GLN A 127 12.59 0.00 -10.19
N SER A 128 12.30 -0.20 -8.92
CA SER A 128 13.26 -0.69 -7.93
C SER A 128 13.34 -2.22 -7.88
N ARG A 129 12.42 -2.93 -8.54
CA ARG A 129 12.25 -4.40 -8.49
C ARG A 129 12.02 -4.91 -7.06
N GLU A 130 11.28 -4.14 -6.29
CA GLU A 130 10.95 -4.44 -4.90
C GLU A 130 9.49 -4.85 -4.77
N LEU A 131 9.24 -5.76 -3.84
CA LEU A 131 7.92 -6.08 -3.34
C LEU A 131 7.82 -5.47 -1.94
N ILE A 132 6.82 -4.63 -1.74
CA ILE A 132 6.57 -3.90 -0.50
C ILE A 132 5.30 -4.48 0.12
N ILE A 133 5.36 -4.80 1.40
CA ILE A 133 4.28 -5.37 2.21
C ILE A 133 3.83 -4.33 3.23
#